data_b222c993374ce8cc140029d272b6aebb
#
_entry.id   b222c993374ce8cc140029d272b6aebb
#
_cell.length_a   1.000
_cell.length_b   1.000
_cell.length_c   1.000
_cell.angle_alpha   90.00
_cell.angle_beta   90.00
_cell.angle_gamma   90.00
#
_symmetry.space_group_name_H-M   'P 1'
#
loop_
_entity.id
_entity.type
_entity.pdbx_description
1 polymer ?
#
loop_
_entity_poly.entity_id
_entity_poly.type
_entity_poly.pdbx_seq_one_letter_code
_entity_poly.pdbx_strand_id
1 'polypeptide(L)'
;EPALSVMLCDISPEHYRVFSGVAPLMPAGMGGANGSRFVSHTALLHADAQTPDVPELIAELAQRTASGYVFGGLASSRSEVVQFALCGDGNIAGQGKASGVFHGGLSGVAFDVEVAMVSRVTQGCLPVAKAHTITAADGHVVLALDDEPALDVLERDLDIQLTNTQPAIAKVRATLVGLTQAEDPAIKRTGEFDDAVRVRHIIGIDPGREAVAVAETVEVGMRLAFCQRNAAAARADLTRICAEIREALEPEEMTADLAGALSADTNINPHPARRMAGAIYVSCAGRGGPHFGGPSAEMQIVRRALGDVPLVGFFAGGEIAHQEL
;
A
#
# COMPACT_ATOMS: atom_id res chain seq x y z
N GLU A 1 20.37 2.29 -11.90
CA GLU A 1 21.40 3.00 -11.12
C GLU A 1 21.02 2.99 -9.63
N PRO A 2 21.99 2.86 -8.72
CA PRO A 2 21.72 3.02 -7.29
C PRO A 2 21.20 4.44 -7.00
N ALA A 3 20.16 4.55 -6.18
CA ALA A 3 19.60 5.83 -5.78
C ALA A 3 19.34 5.85 -4.29
N LEU A 4 19.50 7.01 -3.67
CA LEU A 4 19.21 7.26 -2.27
C LEU A 4 18.24 8.44 -2.19
N SER A 5 17.14 8.25 -1.47
CA SER A 5 16.21 9.31 -1.12
C SER A 5 16.23 9.50 0.40
N VAL A 6 16.41 10.73 0.84
CA VAL A 6 16.57 11.07 2.27
C VAL A 6 15.60 12.19 2.63
N MET A 7 14.88 12.01 3.73
CA MET A 7 14.09 13.06 4.36
C MET A 7 14.54 13.22 5.81
N LEU A 8 14.75 14.44 6.22
CA LEU A 8 15.02 14.80 7.61
C LEU A 8 13.75 15.36 8.23
N CYS A 9 13.36 14.79 9.37
CA CYS A 9 12.17 15.20 10.10
C CYS A 9 12.57 15.64 11.51
N ASP A 10 11.97 16.73 11.98
CA ASP A 10 12.09 17.19 13.36
C ASP A 10 10.91 16.62 14.18
N ILE A 11 11.03 15.34 14.52
CA ILE A 11 10.06 14.62 15.36
C ILE A 11 10.73 14.34 16.70
N SER A 12 10.06 14.72 17.80
CA SER A 12 10.60 14.46 19.15
C SER A 12 10.80 12.95 19.35
N PRO A 13 11.95 12.53 19.95
CA PRO A 13 12.25 11.11 20.20
C PRO A 13 11.22 10.37 21.05
N GLU A 14 10.37 11.07 21.78
CA GLU A 14 9.27 10.48 22.55
C GLU A 14 8.12 9.96 21.66
N HIS A 15 7.97 10.51 20.44
CA HIS A 15 6.85 10.24 19.52
C HIS A 15 7.14 9.18 18.45
N TYR A 16 8.33 8.58 18.44
CA TYR A 16 8.63 7.48 17.53
C TYR A 16 9.49 6.40 18.14
N ARG A 17 9.45 5.21 17.54
CA ARG A 17 10.34 4.08 17.85
C ARG A 17 10.80 3.43 16.57
N VAL A 18 12.10 3.25 16.41
CA VAL A 18 12.68 2.44 15.34
C VAL A 18 12.69 0.99 15.80
N PHE A 19 12.20 0.09 14.96
CA PHE A 19 12.14 -1.34 15.27
C PHE A 19 12.78 -2.19 14.16
N SER A 20 13.12 -3.42 14.53
CA SER A 20 13.62 -4.45 13.62
C SER A 20 13.18 -5.83 14.11
N GLY A 21 13.44 -6.88 13.32
CA GLY A 21 13.18 -8.24 13.76
C GLY A 21 13.93 -8.64 15.03
N VAL A 22 15.05 -7.98 15.34
CA VAL A 22 15.84 -8.20 16.57
C VAL A 22 15.32 -7.38 17.76
N ALA A 23 14.68 -6.25 17.49
CA ALA A 23 14.07 -5.39 18.50
C ALA A 23 12.65 -5.01 18.03
N PRO A 24 11.69 -5.92 18.16
CA PRO A 24 10.33 -5.71 17.70
C PRO A 24 9.61 -4.67 18.57
N LEU A 25 8.53 -4.13 18.02
CA LEU A 25 7.62 -3.28 18.78
C LEU A 25 6.99 -4.03 19.95
N MET A 26 6.85 -3.35 21.06
CA MET A 26 6.08 -3.87 22.20
C MET A 26 4.58 -3.90 21.82
N PRO A 27 3.83 -4.89 22.32
CA PRO A 27 2.37 -4.90 22.15
C PRO A 27 1.73 -3.61 22.68
N ALA A 28 0.68 -3.16 21.99
CA ALA A 28 -0.09 -2.00 22.43
C ALA A 28 -0.58 -2.20 23.88
N GLY A 29 -0.38 -1.21 24.74
CA GLY A 29 -0.77 -1.25 26.15
C GLY A 29 0.26 -1.83 27.12
N MET A 30 1.37 -2.38 26.66
CA MET A 30 2.50 -2.73 27.53
C MET A 30 3.45 -1.54 27.63
N GLY A 31 3.54 -0.93 28.79
CA GLY A 31 4.50 0.14 29.06
C GLY A 31 5.93 -0.37 28.88
N GLY A 32 6.78 0.42 28.22
CA GLY A 32 8.19 0.10 28.06
C GLY A 32 8.91 -0.07 29.43
N ALA A 33 9.99 -0.85 29.44
CA ALA A 33 10.74 -1.20 30.64
C ALA A 33 11.26 -0.01 31.48
N ASN A 34 11.20 1.20 30.92
CA ASN A 34 11.64 2.46 31.57
C ASN A 34 10.49 3.43 31.88
N GLY A 35 9.24 2.94 32.00
CA GLY A 35 8.10 3.82 32.28
C GLY A 35 7.68 4.71 31.10
N SER A 36 8.20 4.44 29.91
CA SER A 36 7.81 5.16 28.69
C SER A 36 6.32 4.89 28.39
N ARG A 37 5.56 5.97 28.22
CA ARG A 37 4.13 5.92 27.82
C ARG A 37 3.95 5.82 26.30
N PHE A 38 4.99 5.53 25.53
CA PHE A 38 4.88 5.41 24.09
C PHE A 38 3.89 4.29 23.71
N VAL A 39 2.87 4.64 22.94
CA VAL A 39 1.92 3.71 22.35
C VAL A 39 2.00 3.85 20.83
N SER A 40 2.43 2.80 20.15
CA SER A 40 2.43 2.78 18.68
C SER A 40 1.02 3.01 18.16
N HIS A 41 0.80 4.09 17.42
CA HIS A 41 -0.47 4.34 16.73
C HIS A 41 -0.45 3.73 15.33
N THR A 42 0.62 3.96 14.57
CA THR A 42 0.83 3.38 13.26
C THR A 42 2.32 3.12 13.01
N ALA A 43 2.65 2.37 11.96
CA ALA A 43 4.05 2.13 11.63
C ALA A 43 4.31 2.12 10.12
N LEU A 44 5.43 2.76 9.72
CA LEU A 44 6.06 2.56 8.42
C LEU A 44 6.98 1.35 8.50
N LEU A 45 6.90 0.44 7.54
CA LEU A 45 7.75 -0.74 7.53
C LEU A 45 8.34 -1.06 6.16
N HIS A 46 9.51 -1.66 6.19
CA HIS A 46 10.17 -2.30 5.06
C HIS A 46 10.34 -3.78 5.40
N ALA A 47 10.00 -4.66 4.47
CA ALA A 47 10.12 -6.10 4.65
C ALA A 47 10.89 -6.74 3.48
N ASP A 48 11.58 -7.83 3.76
CA ASP A 48 12.16 -8.66 2.73
C ASP A 48 11.12 -9.70 2.29
N ALA A 49 10.75 -9.67 1.01
CA ALA A 49 9.77 -10.58 0.42
C ALA A 49 10.19 -12.08 0.49
N GLN A 50 11.47 -12.38 0.74
CA GLN A 50 11.98 -13.75 0.88
C GLN A 50 11.91 -14.25 2.33
N THR A 51 11.54 -13.40 3.28
CA THR A 51 11.33 -13.82 4.66
C THR A 51 10.11 -14.74 4.73
N PRO A 52 10.22 -15.91 5.39
CA PRO A 52 9.07 -16.75 5.62
C PRO A 52 7.97 -16.01 6.39
N ASP A 53 6.73 -16.32 6.08
CA ASP A 53 5.53 -15.85 6.79
C ASP A 53 5.43 -14.31 6.89
N VAL A 54 5.88 -13.58 5.85
CA VAL A 54 5.83 -12.11 5.80
C VAL A 54 4.41 -11.56 6.02
N PRO A 55 3.34 -12.12 5.42
CA PRO A 55 1.98 -11.65 5.68
C PRO A 55 1.59 -11.74 7.14
N GLU A 56 1.92 -12.82 7.80
CA GLU A 56 1.65 -13.07 9.22
C GLU A 56 2.44 -12.11 10.11
N LEU A 57 3.70 -11.86 9.77
CA LEU A 57 4.53 -10.87 10.47
C LEU A 57 3.98 -9.45 10.34
N ILE A 58 3.45 -9.09 9.18
CA ILE A 58 2.80 -7.78 8.95
C ILE A 58 1.52 -7.69 9.79
N ALA A 59 0.68 -8.73 9.79
CA ALA A 59 -0.52 -8.78 10.61
C ALA A 59 -0.20 -8.69 12.11
N GLU A 60 0.78 -9.45 12.59
CA GLU A 60 1.24 -9.37 13.98
C GLU A 60 1.74 -7.94 14.33
N LEU A 61 2.45 -7.30 13.41
CA LEU A 61 2.91 -5.93 13.62
C LEU A 61 1.74 -4.94 13.69
N ALA A 62 0.73 -5.09 12.85
CA ALA A 62 -0.48 -4.28 12.87
C ALA A 62 -1.20 -4.39 14.23
N GLN A 63 -1.34 -5.61 14.78
CA GLN A 63 -1.91 -5.85 16.12
C GLN A 63 -1.14 -5.16 17.25
N ARG A 64 0.11 -4.79 17.01
CA ARG A 64 0.94 -4.05 17.98
C ARG A 64 0.76 -2.54 17.88
N THR A 65 -0.04 -2.06 16.94
CA THR A 65 -0.40 -0.64 16.79
C THR A 65 -1.83 -0.38 17.26
N ALA A 66 -2.08 0.79 17.82
CA ALA A 66 -3.39 1.14 18.33
C ALA A 66 -4.45 1.36 17.22
N SER A 67 -4.02 1.73 16.02
CA SER A 67 -4.91 1.88 14.86
C SER A 67 -5.14 0.58 14.10
N GLY A 68 -4.35 -0.47 14.37
CA GLY A 68 -4.31 -1.67 13.53
C GLY A 68 -3.74 -1.43 12.12
N TYR A 69 -3.21 -0.23 11.84
CA TYR A 69 -2.75 0.16 10.51
C TYR A 69 -1.23 0.25 10.41
N VAL A 70 -0.69 -0.42 9.40
CA VAL A 70 0.72 -0.33 9.02
C VAL A 70 0.86 -0.13 7.51
N PHE A 71 1.87 0.62 7.10
CA PHE A 71 2.12 0.94 5.70
C PHE A 71 3.62 0.84 5.37
N GLY A 72 3.92 0.72 4.08
CA GLY A 72 5.30 0.60 3.62
C GLY A 72 5.43 -0.28 2.39
N GLY A 73 6.45 -1.13 2.34
CA GLY A 73 6.62 -1.98 1.18
C GLY A 73 7.68 -3.07 1.32
N LEU A 74 7.53 -4.06 0.47
CA LEU A 74 8.52 -5.10 0.27
C LEU A 74 9.70 -4.54 -0.50
N ALA A 75 10.91 -4.80 -0.05
CA ALA A 75 12.12 -4.37 -0.73
C ALA A 75 12.22 -5.00 -2.13
N SER A 76 12.48 -4.17 -3.14
CA SER A 76 12.58 -4.59 -4.55
C SER A 76 14.03 -4.74 -5.01
N SER A 77 14.90 -5.29 -4.17
CA SER A 77 16.30 -5.54 -4.53
C SER A 77 16.43 -6.60 -5.62
N ARG A 78 17.41 -6.43 -6.50
CA ARG A 78 17.83 -7.44 -7.50
C ARG A 78 18.88 -8.41 -6.95
N SER A 79 19.37 -8.14 -5.77
CA SER A 79 20.37 -8.92 -5.07
C SER A 79 19.88 -9.16 -3.63
N GLU A 80 20.79 -9.34 -2.71
CA GLU A 80 20.48 -9.44 -1.29
C GLU A 80 19.74 -8.21 -0.78
N VAL A 81 18.70 -8.41 0.01
CA VAL A 81 17.95 -7.35 0.66
C VAL A 81 18.66 -6.96 1.94
N VAL A 82 19.02 -5.70 2.02
CA VAL A 82 19.65 -5.09 3.20
C VAL A 82 18.74 -4.04 3.78
N GLN A 83 18.53 -4.13 5.08
CA GLN A 83 17.70 -3.21 5.83
C GLN A 83 18.52 -2.48 6.89
N PHE A 84 18.14 -1.27 7.20
CA PHE A 84 18.79 -0.44 8.20
C PHE A 84 17.77 -0.05 9.27
N ALA A 85 18.11 -0.30 10.52
CA ALA A 85 17.38 0.24 11.66
C ALA A 85 18.43 0.87 12.59
N LEU A 86 18.70 2.13 12.39
CA LEU A 86 19.64 2.90 13.18
C LEU A 86 18.85 3.83 14.08
N CYS A 87 19.10 3.74 15.37
CA CYS A 87 18.51 4.63 16.35
C CYS A 87 19.59 5.36 17.13
N GLY A 88 19.28 6.56 17.50
CA GLY A 88 20.02 7.26 18.53
C GLY A 88 19.81 6.62 19.91
N ASP A 89 20.49 7.17 20.91
CA ASP A 89 20.52 6.65 22.28
C ASP A 89 19.13 6.40 22.87
N GLY A 90 18.80 5.14 23.08
CA GLY A 90 17.66 4.73 23.87
C GLY A 90 16.28 4.82 23.22
N ASN A 91 16.21 5.09 21.94
CA ASN A 91 14.92 5.18 21.22
C ASN A 91 14.24 3.81 21.03
N ILE A 92 14.91 2.70 21.33
CA ILE A 92 14.36 1.37 21.21
C ILE A 92 14.40 0.68 22.57
N ALA A 93 13.22 0.31 23.06
CA ALA A 93 13.07 -0.62 24.16
C ALA A 93 12.83 -2.00 23.57
N GLY A 94 13.83 -2.85 23.56
CA GLY A 94 13.73 -4.21 22.99
C GLY A 94 14.83 -5.13 23.52
N GLN A 95 14.71 -6.40 23.21
CA GLN A 95 15.74 -7.39 23.49
C GLN A 95 16.71 -7.46 22.30
N GLY A 96 17.99 -7.20 22.55
CA GLY A 96 19.04 -7.27 21.53
C GLY A 96 19.54 -5.90 21.06
N LYS A 97 20.49 -5.92 20.13
CA LYS A 97 20.96 -4.69 19.46
C LYS A 97 19.94 -4.29 18.41
N ALA A 98 19.09 -3.35 18.76
CA ALA A 98 18.06 -2.80 17.91
C ALA A 98 18.61 -1.97 16.73
N SER A 99 19.85 -1.52 16.84
CA SER A 99 20.50 -0.67 15.83
C SER A 99 21.49 -1.49 15.01
N GLY A 100 21.38 -1.39 13.70
CA GLY A 100 22.33 -2.05 12.80
C GLY A 100 21.85 -2.19 11.37
N VAL A 101 22.56 -3.04 10.65
CA VAL A 101 22.26 -3.52 9.31
C VAL A 101 21.75 -4.93 9.44
N PHE A 102 20.62 -5.22 8.80
CA PHE A 102 19.94 -6.49 8.90
C PHE A 102 19.73 -7.12 7.51
N HIS A 103 19.75 -8.44 7.45
CA HIS A 103 19.45 -9.23 6.27
C HIS A 103 18.18 -10.04 6.54
N GLY A 104 17.20 -9.90 5.65
CA GLY A 104 15.89 -10.54 5.85
C GLY A 104 15.03 -9.86 6.92
N GLY A 105 13.84 -10.39 7.13
CA GLY A 105 12.88 -9.91 8.13
C GLY A 105 12.23 -8.58 7.74
N LEU A 106 11.89 -7.81 8.77
CA LEU A 106 11.28 -6.50 8.63
C LEU A 106 11.91 -5.49 9.59
N SER A 107 11.89 -4.23 9.19
CA SER A 107 12.33 -3.10 10.00
C SER A 107 11.48 -1.87 9.69
N GLY A 108 11.46 -0.89 10.59
CA GLY A 108 10.67 0.30 10.36
C GLY A 108 10.66 1.28 11.51
N VAL A 109 9.70 2.19 11.44
CA VAL A 109 9.47 3.23 12.45
C VAL A 109 8.01 3.25 12.83
N ALA A 110 7.72 3.13 14.11
CA ALA A 110 6.40 3.33 14.68
C ALA A 110 6.25 4.74 15.22
N PHE A 111 5.07 5.29 15.09
CA PHE A 111 4.71 6.62 15.53
C PHE A 111 3.54 6.54 16.50
N ASP A 112 3.50 7.43 17.47
CA ASP A 112 2.34 7.60 18.32
C ASP A 112 1.29 8.53 17.68
N VAL A 113 0.21 8.79 18.40
CA VAL A 113 -0.92 9.60 17.91
C VAL A 113 -0.58 11.08 17.73
N GLU A 114 0.48 11.58 18.40
CA GLU A 114 0.90 12.98 18.29
C GLU A 114 1.58 13.28 16.95
N VAL A 115 2.06 12.25 16.25
CA VAL A 115 2.52 12.37 14.87
C VAL A 115 1.32 12.20 13.93
N ALA A 116 0.65 13.31 13.63
CA ALA A 116 -0.51 13.30 12.75
C ALA A 116 -0.13 12.79 11.35
N MET A 117 -0.76 11.71 10.93
CA MET A 117 -0.56 11.11 9.61
C MET A 117 -1.89 10.85 8.92
N VAL A 118 -1.94 11.17 7.63
CA VAL A 118 -3.03 10.79 6.73
C VAL A 118 -2.45 9.88 5.66
N SER A 119 -2.99 8.68 5.55
CA SER A 119 -2.59 7.71 4.54
C SER A 119 -3.74 7.45 3.56
N ARG A 120 -3.39 7.26 2.30
CA ARG A 120 -4.31 6.83 1.24
C ARG A 120 -3.62 5.83 0.34
N VAL A 121 -4.40 4.89 -0.16
CA VAL A 121 -3.94 3.87 -1.12
C VAL A 121 -4.43 4.25 -2.51
N THR A 122 -3.55 4.18 -3.50
CA THR A 122 -3.91 4.39 -4.91
C THR A 122 -3.82 3.10 -5.68
N GLN A 123 -4.82 2.86 -6.49
CA GLN A 123 -4.87 1.72 -7.41
C GLN A 123 -4.94 2.25 -8.85
N GLY A 124 -4.31 1.56 -9.77
CA GLY A 124 -4.22 2.01 -11.16
C GLY A 124 -4.74 0.96 -12.13
N CYS A 125 -5.73 0.18 -11.71
CA CYS A 125 -6.30 -0.91 -12.46
C CYS A 125 -7.76 -0.62 -12.81
N LEU A 126 -8.18 -1.09 -13.98
CA LEU A 126 -9.58 -1.09 -14.40
C LEU A 126 -10.07 -2.51 -14.58
N PRO A 127 -11.30 -2.83 -14.14
CA PRO A 127 -11.95 -4.07 -14.50
C PRO A 127 -12.07 -4.19 -16.03
N VAL A 128 -11.75 -5.36 -16.58
CA VAL A 128 -11.91 -5.65 -18.01
C VAL A 128 -13.31 -6.17 -18.32
N ALA A 129 -13.98 -6.71 -17.32
CA ALA A 129 -15.34 -7.23 -17.38
C ALA A 129 -16.09 -6.97 -16.07
N LYS A 130 -17.32 -7.47 -15.94
CA LYS A 130 -18.08 -7.42 -14.69
C LYS A 130 -17.38 -8.21 -13.57
N ALA A 131 -17.70 -7.88 -12.33
CA ALA A 131 -17.29 -8.71 -11.20
C ALA A 131 -18.14 -9.99 -11.11
N HIS A 132 -17.47 -11.08 -10.78
CA HIS A 132 -18.04 -12.41 -10.60
C HIS A 132 -18.06 -12.77 -9.11
N THR A 133 -18.93 -13.68 -8.72
CA THR A 133 -18.91 -14.26 -7.38
C THR A 133 -18.07 -15.55 -7.40
N ILE A 134 -17.17 -15.72 -6.44
CA ILE A 134 -16.45 -16.98 -6.25
C ILE A 134 -17.43 -18.00 -5.67
N THR A 135 -17.74 -19.04 -6.44
CA THR A 135 -18.69 -20.10 -6.04
C THR A 135 -17.99 -21.39 -5.62
N ALA A 136 -16.71 -21.57 -6.00
CA ALA A 136 -15.87 -22.64 -5.48
C ALA A 136 -14.41 -22.20 -5.41
N ALA A 137 -13.72 -22.53 -4.30
CA ALA A 137 -12.33 -22.17 -4.06
C ALA A 137 -11.61 -23.23 -3.22
N ASP A 138 -10.27 -23.24 -3.31
CA ASP A 138 -9.38 -24.10 -2.54
C ASP A 138 -8.10 -23.30 -2.21
N GLY A 139 -8.04 -22.72 -1.00
CA GLY A 139 -6.95 -21.83 -0.58
C GLY A 139 -6.81 -20.60 -1.47
N HIS A 140 -5.77 -20.55 -2.27
CA HIS A 140 -5.51 -19.48 -3.24
C HIS A 140 -5.97 -19.81 -4.67
N VAL A 141 -6.66 -20.92 -4.86
CA VAL A 141 -7.14 -21.37 -6.17
C VAL A 141 -8.64 -21.14 -6.29
N VAL A 142 -9.02 -20.32 -7.25
CA VAL A 142 -10.41 -20.11 -7.66
C VAL A 142 -10.79 -21.20 -8.62
N LEU A 143 -11.78 -22.03 -8.26
CA LEU A 143 -12.27 -23.16 -9.04
C LEU A 143 -13.45 -22.77 -9.91
N ALA A 144 -14.40 -22.00 -9.36
CA ALA A 144 -15.56 -21.55 -10.09
C ALA A 144 -15.94 -20.10 -9.78
N LEU A 145 -16.43 -19.41 -10.81
CA LEU A 145 -16.94 -18.04 -10.79
C LEU A 145 -18.36 -18.05 -11.39
N ASP A 146 -19.36 -17.56 -10.64
CA ASP A 146 -20.78 -17.59 -11.03
C ASP A 146 -21.24 -19.00 -11.48
N ASP A 147 -20.76 -20.07 -10.80
CA ASP A 147 -20.99 -21.49 -11.09
C ASP A 147 -20.39 -22.02 -12.42
N GLU A 148 -19.53 -21.24 -13.08
CA GLU A 148 -18.76 -21.68 -14.26
C GLU A 148 -17.29 -21.92 -13.88
N PRO A 149 -16.54 -22.80 -14.58
CA PRO A 149 -15.11 -22.95 -14.36
C PRO A 149 -14.36 -21.62 -14.44
N ALA A 150 -13.50 -21.34 -13.47
CA ALA A 150 -12.84 -20.04 -13.38
C ALA A 150 -11.94 -19.74 -14.58
N LEU A 151 -11.37 -20.78 -15.21
CA LEU A 151 -10.54 -20.65 -16.40
C LEU A 151 -11.35 -20.23 -17.62
N ASP A 152 -12.56 -20.76 -17.80
CA ASP A 152 -13.45 -20.43 -18.92
C ASP A 152 -13.92 -18.96 -18.80
N VAL A 153 -14.22 -18.53 -17.57
CA VAL A 153 -14.55 -17.12 -17.29
C VAL A 153 -13.39 -16.21 -17.60
N LEU A 154 -12.16 -16.59 -17.19
CA LEU A 154 -10.94 -15.85 -17.53
C LEU A 154 -10.74 -15.71 -19.03
N GLU A 155 -10.86 -16.81 -19.80
CA GLU A 155 -10.70 -16.80 -21.26
C GLU A 155 -11.74 -15.89 -21.92
N ARG A 156 -12.98 -15.99 -21.50
CA ARG A 156 -14.08 -15.15 -22.00
C ARG A 156 -13.88 -13.67 -21.69
N ASP A 157 -13.57 -13.32 -20.45
CA ASP A 157 -13.44 -11.93 -20.02
C ASP A 157 -12.21 -11.24 -20.63
N LEU A 158 -11.14 -12.00 -20.85
CA LEU A 158 -9.95 -11.50 -21.51
C LEU A 158 -10.00 -11.61 -23.04
N ASP A 159 -11.02 -12.21 -23.62
CA ASP A 159 -11.09 -12.50 -25.05
C ASP A 159 -9.80 -13.18 -25.54
N ILE A 160 -9.47 -14.33 -24.94
CA ILE A 160 -8.30 -15.15 -25.25
C ILE A 160 -8.70 -16.62 -25.41
N GLN A 161 -7.83 -17.38 -26.09
CA GLN A 161 -7.84 -18.82 -26.10
C GLN A 161 -6.46 -19.34 -25.70
N LEU A 162 -6.37 -20.12 -24.64
CA LEU A 162 -5.10 -20.64 -24.13
C LEU A 162 -4.44 -21.66 -25.07
N THR A 163 -5.16 -22.15 -26.08
CA THR A 163 -4.62 -22.94 -27.18
C THR A 163 -3.64 -22.14 -28.08
N ASN A 164 -3.77 -20.81 -28.11
CA ASN A 164 -2.85 -19.91 -28.82
C ASN A 164 -1.81 -19.31 -27.85
N THR A 165 -0.85 -20.13 -27.45
CA THR A 165 -0.11 -20.08 -26.20
C THR A 165 0.65 -18.78 -25.86
N GLN A 166 1.38 -18.15 -26.79
CA GLN A 166 2.28 -17.03 -26.42
C GLN A 166 1.53 -15.71 -26.12
N PRO A 167 0.62 -15.21 -26.98
CA PRO A 167 -0.11 -13.97 -26.70
C PRO A 167 -1.06 -14.10 -25.52
N ALA A 168 -1.72 -15.26 -25.37
CA ALA A 168 -2.64 -15.53 -24.28
C ALA A 168 -1.90 -15.52 -22.92
N ILE A 169 -0.77 -16.21 -22.81
CA ILE A 169 0.07 -16.21 -21.60
C ILE A 169 0.53 -14.79 -21.25
N ALA A 170 0.96 -14.00 -22.25
CA ALA A 170 1.35 -12.61 -22.01
C ALA A 170 0.19 -11.77 -21.46
N LYS A 171 -1.02 -11.97 -21.99
CA LYS A 171 -2.23 -11.27 -21.54
C LYS A 171 -2.62 -11.68 -20.11
N VAL A 172 -2.58 -12.98 -19.80
CA VAL A 172 -2.82 -13.47 -18.42
C VAL A 172 -1.80 -12.89 -17.44
N ARG A 173 -0.51 -12.88 -17.78
CA ARG A 173 0.56 -12.32 -16.93
C ARG A 173 0.40 -10.81 -16.68
N ALA A 174 -0.20 -10.09 -17.63
CA ALA A 174 -0.48 -8.66 -17.49
C ALA A 174 -1.80 -8.38 -16.73
N THR A 175 -2.61 -9.42 -16.50
CA THR A 175 -3.90 -9.32 -15.82
C THR A 175 -3.73 -9.47 -14.32
N LEU A 176 -4.48 -8.69 -13.59
CA LEU A 176 -4.60 -8.71 -12.15
C LEU A 176 -6.02 -9.11 -11.78
N VAL A 177 -6.25 -9.40 -10.51
CA VAL A 177 -7.59 -9.61 -9.97
C VAL A 177 -7.87 -8.60 -8.88
N GLY A 178 -9.04 -7.98 -8.92
CA GLY A 178 -9.59 -7.20 -7.82
C GLY A 178 -10.51 -8.11 -7.00
N LEU A 179 -10.26 -8.18 -5.70
CA LEU A 179 -10.99 -9.02 -4.74
C LEU A 179 -11.69 -8.13 -3.72
N THR A 180 -12.96 -8.44 -3.40
CA THR A 180 -13.71 -7.81 -2.31
C THR A 180 -14.48 -8.86 -1.52
N GLN A 181 -14.85 -8.51 -0.28
CA GLN A 181 -15.74 -9.36 0.52
C GLN A 181 -17.16 -9.39 -0.07
N ALA A 182 -17.93 -10.41 0.29
CA ALA A 182 -19.27 -10.68 -0.28
C ALA A 182 -20.27 -9.53 -0.12
N GLU A 183 -20.16 -8.78 0.99
CA GLU A 183 -21.12 -7.74 1.38
C GLU A 183 -20.78 -6.36 0.82
N ASP A 184 -19.64 -6.22 0.14
CA ASP A 184 -19.15 -4.93 -0.29
C ASP A 184 -19.52 -4.64 -1.76
N PRO A 185 -20.35 -3.61 -2.05
CA PRO A 185 -20.71 -3.23 -3.41
C PRO A 185 -19.58 -2.54 -4.20
N ALA A 186 -18.36 -2.55 -3.68
CA ALA A 186 -17.24 -1.68 -4.02
C ALA A 186 -16.66 -1.83 -5.44
N ILE A 187 -17.07 -2.83 -6.23
CA ILE A 187 -16.64 -2.90 -7.64
C ILE A 187 -17.67 -2.16 -8.51
N LYS A 188 -17.54 -0.86 -8.56
CA LYS A 188 -18.38 -0.02 -9.44
C LYS A 188 -17.94 -0.12 -10.90
N ARG A 189 -18.91 -0.05 -11.82
CA ARG A 189 -18.68 -0.05 -13.27
C ARG A 189 -17.81 1.11 -13.80
N THR A 190 -17.54 2.13 -12.98
CA THR A 190 -16.78 3.34 -13.33
C THR A 190 -15.26 3.17 -13.28
N GLY A 191 -14.76 1.95 -12.93
CA GLY A 191 -13.32 1.73 -12.83
C GLY A 191 -12.68 2.36 -11.58
N GLU A 192 -13.49 2.87 -10.69
CA GLU A 192 -13.06 3.29 -9.36
C GLU A 192 -13.16 2.06 -8.45
N PHE A 193 -12.01 1.62 -7.97
CA PHE A 193 -11.95 0.68 -6.88
C PHE A 193 -12.10 1.46 -5.59
N ASP A 194 -13.02 1.06 -4.74
CA ASP A 194 -13.11 1.55 -3.37
C ASP A 194 -11.90 1.01 -2.57
N ASP A 195 -11.57 1.64 -1.46
CA ASP A 195 -10.43 1.25 -0.59
C ASP A 195 -10.51 -0.22 -0.13
N ALA A 196 -11.70 -0.81 -0.19
CA ALA A 196 -11.96 -2.22 0.14
C ALA A 196 -11.49 -3.22 -0.94
N VAL A 197 -11.14 -2.79 -2.16
CA VAL A 197 -10.71 -3.70 -3.23
C VAL A 197 -9.23 -4.01 -3.12
N ARG A 198 -8.89 -5.27 -2.90
CA ARG A 198 -7.52 -5.77 -2.90
C ARG A 198 -7.14 -6.25 -4.29
N VAL A 199 -6.13 -5.63 -4.90
CA VAL A 199 -5.62 -6.04 -6.21
C VAL A 199 -4.46 -7.02 -6.03
N ARG A 200 -4.56 -8.18 -6.71
CA ARG A 200 -3.58 -9.28 -6.62
C ARG A 200 -3.18 -9.77 -8.00
N HIS A 201 -2.02 -10.42 -8.05
CA HIS A 201 -1.55 -11.09 -9.26
C HIS A 201 -2.22 -12.45 -9.46
N ILE A 202 -2.45 -12.81 -10.73
CA ILE A 202 -2.64 -14.19 -11.11
C ILE A 202 -1.27 -14.85 -11.05
N ILE A 203 -1.11 -15.86 -10.20
CA ILE A 203 0.15 -16.59 -9.99
C ILE A 203 0.23 -17.89 -10.78
N GLY A 204 -0.90 -18.38 -11.30
CA GLY A 204 -0.95 -19.57 -12.12
C GLY A 204 -2.32 -19.84 -12.71
N ILE A 205 -2.34 -20.74 -13.66
CA ILE A 205 -3.55 -21.37 -14.22
C ILE A 205 -3.37 -22.88 -14.12
N ASP A 206 -4.44 -23.58 -13.83
CA ASP A 206 -4.48 -25.04 -13.77
C ASP A 206 -5.52 -25.55 -14.79
N PRO A 207 -5.06 -25.93 -16.01
CA PRO A 207 -5.96 -26.43 -17.03
C PRO A 207 -6.63 -27.77 -16.66
N GLY A 208 -6.00 -28.56 -15.78
CA GLY A 208 -6.54 -29.85 -15.35
C GLY A 208 -7.72 -29.71 -14.39
N ARG A 209 -7.76 -28.62 -13.62
CA ARG A 209 -8.87 -28.27 -12.71
C ARG A 209 -9.71 -27.13 -13.24
N GLU A 210 -9.43 -26.62 -14.44
CA GLU A 210 -10.06 -25.45 -15.07
C GLU A 210 -10.09 -24.24 -14.14
N ALA A 211 -8.97 -24.01 -13.42
CA ALA A 211 -8.87 -23.11 -12.28
C ALA A 211 -7.82 -22.00 -12.47
N VAL A 212 -7.95 -20.94 -11.66
CA VAL A 212 -7.06 -19.79 -11.64
C VAL A 212 -6.50 -19.61 -10.24
N ALA A 213 -5.18 -19.58 -10.11
CA ALA A 213 -4.49 -19.32 -8.84
C ALA A 213 -4.16 -17.83 -8.70
N VAL A 214 -4.45 -17.24 -7.54
CA VAL A 214 -4.24 -15.83 -7.22
C VAL A 214 -3.34 -15.67 -6.00
N ALA A 215 -2.67 -14.53 -5.89
CA ALA A 215 -1.70 -14.26 -4.82
C ALA A 215 -2.38 -13.84 -3.51
N GLU A 216 -3.49 -14.48 -3.16
CA GLU A 216 -4.23 -14.30 -1.89
C GLU A 216 -5.10 -15.52 -1.63
N THR A 217 -5.35 -15.84 -0.36
CA THR A 217 -6.36 -16.81 0.03
C THR A 217 -7.75 -16.26 -0.31
N VAL A 218 -8.56 -17.08 -0.97
CA VAL A 218 -9.92 -16.73 -1.41
C VAL A 218 -10.95 -17.63 -0.78
N GLU A 219 -12.14 -17.09 -0.57
CA GLU A 219 -13.26 -17.78 0.04
C GLU A 219 -14.50 -17.71 -0.86
N VAL A 220 -15.36 -18.71 -0.76
CA VAL A 220 -16.65 -18.72 -1.42
C VAL A 220 -17.50 -17.54 -0.96
N GLY A 221 -18.11 -16.84 -1.89
CA GLY A 221 -18.90 -15.64 -1.65
C GLY A 221 -18.12 -14.34 -1.91
N MET A 222 -16.81 -14.35 -1.88
CA MET A 222 -16.01 -13.18 -2.30
C MET A 222 -16.31 -12.84 -3.77
N ARG A 223 -16.10 -11.57 -4.10
CA ARG A 223 -16.23 -11.10 -5.48
C ARG A 223 -14.86 -10.93 -6.11
N LEU A 224 -14.75 -11.29 -7.38
CA LEU A 224 -13.54 -11.20 -8.19
C LEU A 224 -13.83 -10.49 -9.50
N ALA A 225 -12.99 -9.53 -9.88
CA ALA A 225 -12.98 -8.95 -11.22
C ALA A 225 -11.59 -9.06 -11.83
N PHE A 226 -11.48 -9.50 -13.07
CA PHE A 226 -10.23 -9.41 -13.81
C PHE A 226 -9.95 -7.96 -14.20
N CYS A 227 -8.72 -7.51 -14.00
CA CYS A 227 -8.33 -6.12 -14.09
C CYS A 227 -7.07 -5.96 -14.93
N GLN A 228 -6.95 -4.82 -15.59
CA GLN A 228 -5.73 -4.44 -16.29
C GLN A 228 -5.23 -3.09 -15.79
N ARG A 229 -3.91 -2.95 -15.75
CA ARG A 229 -3.28 -1.66 -15.46
C ARG A 229 -3.64 -0.65 -16.53
N ASN A 230 -4.07 0.52 -16.12
CA ASN A 230 -4.45 1.61 -17.02
C ASN A 230 -3.81 2.91 -16.54
N ALA A 231 -2.99 3.52 -17.39
CA ALA A 231 -2.27 4.74 -17.05
C ALA A 231 -3.20 5.94 -16.80
N ALA A 232 -4.31 6.04 -17.51
CA ALA A 232 -5.27 7.14 -17.31
C ALA A 232 -6.00 6.97 -15.97
N ALA A 233 -6.44 5.74 -15.65
CA ALA A 233 -7.04 5.42 -14.36
C ALA A 233 -6.06 5.67 -13.21
N ALA A 234 -4.80 5.23 -13.35
CA ALA A 234 -3.78 5.46 -12.34
C ALA A 234 -3.51 6.96 -12.08
N ARG A 235 -3.53 7.79 -13.13
CA ARG A 235 -3.38 9.25 -12.99
C ARG A 235 -4.59 9.88 -12.32
N ALA A 236 -5.81 9.50 -12.71
CA ALA A 236 -7.03 10.01 -12.14
C ALA A 236 -7.12 9.65 -10.65
N ASP A 237 -6.85 8.40 -10.32
CA ASP A 237 -6.89 7.91 -8.95
C ASP A 237 -5.81 8.56 -8.07
N LEU A 238 -4.58 8.69 -8.55
CA LEU A 238 -3.52 9.39 -7.84
C LEU A 238 -3.88 10.87 -7.57
N THR A 239 -4.54 11.52 -8.52
CA THR A 239 -5.03 12.91 -8.34
C THR A 239 -6.13 12.96 -7.29
N ARG A 240 -7.06 12.00 -7.33
CA ARG A 240 -8.16 11.87 -6.36
C ARG A 240 -7.63 11.73 -4.94
N ILE A 241 -6.76 10.75 -4.69
CA ILE A 241 -6.21 10.51 -3.35
C ILE A 241 -5.41 11.70 -2.81
N CYS A 242 -4.68 12.41 -3.67
CA CYS A 242 -4.00 13.64 -3.27
C CYS A 242 -5.00 14.75 -2.86
N ALA A 243 -6.15 14.84 -3.53
CA ALA A 243 -7.21 15.77 -3.14
C ALA A 243 -7.83 15.37 -1.79
N GLU A 244 -8.10 14.09 -1.58
CA GLU A 244 -8.61 13.57 -0.30
C GLU A 244 -7.64 13.80 0.87
N ILE A 245 -6.32 13.62 0.64
CA ILE A 245 -5.30 13.94 1.65
C ILE A 245 -5.35 15.43 2.02
N ARG A 246 -5.52 16.30 1.02
CA ARG A 246 -5.65 17.74 1.27
C ARG A 246 -6.91 18.07 2.06
N GLU A 247 -8.05 17.48 1.67
CA GLU A 247 -9.33 17.66 2.36
C GLU A 247 -9.25 17.18 3.81
N ALA A 248 -8.66 16.01 4.05
CA ALA A 248 -8.47 15.46 5.39
C ALA A 248 -7.54 16.31 6.29
N LEU A 249 -6.68 17.12 5.70
CA LEU A 249 -5.77 18.03 6.41
C LEU A 249 -6.32 19.46 6.52
N GLU A 250 -7.44 19.76 5.85
CA GLU A 250 -8.13 21.04 6.00
C GLU A 250 -8.85 21.08 7.36
N PRO A 251 -8.78 22.19 8.11
CA PRO A 251 -9.56 22.35 9.33
C PRO A 251 -11.06 22.28 9.06
N GLU A 252 -11.82 21.55 9.86
CA GLU A 252 -13.29 21.42 9.74
C GLU A 252 -14.03 22.75 9.82
N GLU A 253 -13.45 23.78 10.46
CA GLU A 253 -14.00 25.13 10.54
C GLU A 253 -13.01 26.16 10.00
N MET A 254 -13.21 26.59 8.76
CA MET A 254 -12.63 27.84 8.30
C MET A 254 -13.54 29.00 8.72
N THR A 255 -13.10 29.79 9.69
CA THR A 255 -13.78 31.05 9.99
C THR A 255 -13.74 31.96 8.77
N ALA A 256 -14.78 32.81 8.55
CA ALA A 256 -14.82 33.75 7.43
C ALA A 256 -13.59 34.67 7.39
N ASP A 257 -13.03 34.99 8.55
CA ASP A 257 -11.79 35.79 8.70
C ASP A 257 -10.55 35.03 8.19
N LEU A 258 -10.48 33.73 8.41
CA LEU A 258 -9.40 32.88 7.92
C LEU A 258 -9.52 32.66 6.40
N ALA A 259 -10.73 32.49 5.89
CA ALA A 259 -10.99 32.39 4.46
C ALA A 259 -10.67 33.71 3.73
N GLY A 260 -10.96 34.85 4.35
CA GLY A 260 -10.60 36.18 3.85
C GLY A 260 -9.10 36.42 3.84
N ALA A 261 -8.40 36.00 4.90
CA ALA A 261 -6.95 36.11 5.00
C ALA A 261 -6.22 35.19 4.00
N LEU A 262 -6.76 33.97 3.76
CA LEU A 262 -6.25 33.05 2.76
C LEU A 262 -6.45 33.54 1.31
N SER A 263 -7.49 34.36 1.08
CA SER A 263 -7.77 34.95 -0.23
C SER A 263 -6.94 36.20 -0.52
N ALA A 264 -6.52 36.93 0.51
CA ALA A 264 -5.86 38.24 0.39
C ALA A 264 -4.33 38.16 0.23
N ASP A 265 -3.69 37.07 0.65
CA ASP A 265 -2.22 37.01 0.65
C ASP A 265 -1.66 35.63 0.29
N THR A 266 -1.41 35.44 -0.99
CA THR A 266 -0.82 34.20 -1.54
C THR A 266 0.61 33.93 -1.05
N ASN A 267 1.25 34.90 -0.38
CA ASN A 267 2.65 34.78 0.04
C ASN A 267 2.86 34.61 1.57
N ILE A 268 1.88 34.88 2.41
CA ILE A 268 2.08 34.93 3.87
C ILE A 268 1.31 33.80 4.59
N ASN A 269 0.21 33.29 4.05
CA ASN A 269 -0.47 32.15 4.66
C ASN A 269 -0.20 30.85 3.89
N PRO A 270 0.37 29.85 4.55
CA PRO A 270 0.58 28.57 3.87
C PRO A 270 -0.77 27.98 3.47
N HIS A 271 -0.91 27.68 2.19
CA HIS A 271 -1.94 26.77 1.67
C HIS A 271 -2.06 25.58 2.62
N PRO A 272 -3.27 25.02 2.90
CA PRO A 272 -3.41 23.86 3.80
C PRO A 272 -2.40 22.75 3.53
N ALA A 273 -2.04 22.51 2.26
CA ALA A 273 -0.95 21.63 1.88
C ALA A 273 0.43 22.04 2.46
N ARG A 274 0.65 23.30 2.81
CA ARG A 274 1.90 23.77 3.45
C ARG A 274 1.97 23.44 4.94
N ARG A 275 0.91 22.93 5.54
CA ARG A 275 0.94 22.34 6.89
C ARG A 275 1.49 20.92 6.88
N MET A 276 1.61 20.28 5.71
CA MET A 276 2.26 18.99 5.60
C MET A 276 3.77 19.17 5.86
N ALA A 277 4.26 18.53 6.91
CA ALA A 277 5.68 18.50 7.23
C ALA A 277 6.49 17.71 6.19
N GLY A 278 5.87 16.70 5.60
CA GLY A 278 6.46 15.89 4.55
C GLY A 278 5.48 14.84 4.03
N ALA A 279 5.85 14.17 2.96
CA ALA A 279 5.11 13.07 2.38
C ALA A 279 6.03 11.88 2.08
N ILE A 280 5.51 10.68 2.34
CA ILE A 280 6.18 9.42 2.00
C ILE A 280 5.35 8.77 0.90
N TYR A 281 5.98 8.45 -0.22
CA TYR A 281 5.32 7.82 -1.36
C TYR A 281 5.95 6.45 -1.66
N VAL A 282 5.14 5.40 -1.48
CA VAL A 282 5.52 4.03 -1.81
C VAL A 282 4.78 3.63 -3.07
N SER A 283 5.49 3.17 -4.08
CA SER A 283 4.93 2.78 -5.37
C SER A 283 5.46 1.43 -5.82
N CYS A 284 4.63 0.66 -6.51
CA CYS A 284 5.05 -0.62 -7.08
C CYS A 284 6.17 -0.45 -8.11
N ALA A 285 7.21 -1.26 -8.03
CA ALA A 285 8.29 -1.28 -9.00
C ALA A 285 7.78 -1.51 -10.44
N GLY A 286 6.64 -2.16 -10.61
CA GLY A 286 5.97 -2.36 -11.89
C GLY A 286 5.18 -1.14 -12.40
N ARG A 287 4.99 -0.10 -11.59
CA ARG A 287 4.32 1.16 -11.97
C ARG A 287 5.28 2.24 -12.41
N GLY A 288 6.56 2.08 -12.13
CA GLY A 288 7.59 3.08 -12.46
C GLY A 288 7.73 3.36 -13.94
N GLY A 289 8.16 4.58 -14.27
CA GLY A 289 8.59 4.97 -15.63
C GLY A 289 7.47 4.99 -16.67
N PRO A 290 7.46 4.05 -17.63
CA PRO A 290 6.55 4.11 -18.79
C PRO A 290 5.05 4.06 -18.44
N HIS A 291 4.68 3.48 -17.30
CA HIS A 291 3.28 3.34 -16.92
C HIS A 291 2.56 4.69 -16.82
N PHE A 292 3.20 5.71 -16.27
CA PHE A 292 2.64 7.07 -16.18
C PHE A 292 2.98 7.94 -17.41
N GLY A 293 3.60 7.38 -18.45
CA GLY A 293 3.84 8.03 -19.72
C GLY A 293 5.18 8.76 -19.84
N GLY A 294 6.05 8.67 -18.83
CA GLY A 294 7.39 9.25 -18.88
C GLY A 294 8.12 9.23 -17.54
N PRO A 295 9.41 9.53 -17.52
CA PRO A 295 10.18 9.59 -16.29
C PRO A 295 9.60 10.63 -15.34
N SER A 296 9.49 10.25 -14.06
CA SER A 296 9.00 11.12 -12.97
C SER A 296 7.57 11.67 -13.14
N ALA A 297 6.78 11.19 -14.11
CA ALA A 297 5.42 11.69 -14.35
C ALA A 297 4.52 11.49 -13.11
N GLU A 298 4.65 10.38 -12.42
CA GLU A 298 3.96 10.07 -11.17
C GLU A 298 4.28 11.11 -10.08
N MET A 299 5.56 11.40 -9.88
CA MET A 299 6.01 12.41 -8.91
C MET A 299 5.57 13.83 -9.27
N GLN A 300 5.46 14.14 -10.56
CA GLN A 300 4.94 15.42 -11.02
C GLN A 300 3.44 15.59 -10.68
N ILE A 301 2.66 14.50 -10.76
CA ILE A 301 1.25 14.52 -10.36
C ILE A 301 1.16 14.81 -8.86
N VAL A 302 1.90 14.06 -8.03
CA VAL A 302 1.91 14.24 -6.57
C VAL A 302 2.31 15.67 -6.22
N ARG A 303 3.41 16.19 -6.77
CA ARG A 303 3.87 17.56 -6.50
C ARG A 303 2.88 18.64 -6.92
N ARG A 304 2.21 18.44 -8.06
CA ARG A 304 1.16 19.38 -8.50
C ARG A 304 -0.04 19.39 -7.55
N ALA A 305 -0.41 18.21 -7.08
CA ALA A 305 -1.60 18.05 -6.24
C ALA A 305 -1.35 18.46 -4.79
N LEU A 306 -0.20 18.11 -4.22
CA LEU A 306 0.14 18.41 -2.82
C LEU A 306 0.90 19.73 -2.65
N GLY A 307 1.45 20.31 -3.72
CA GLY A 307 2.28 21.51 -3.66
C GLY A 307 3.74 21.20 -3.34
N ASP A 308 4.48 22.23 -2.88
CA ASP A 308 5.91 22.11 -2.56
C ASP A 308 6.10 21.50 -1.16
N VAL A 309 5.88 20.20 -1.06
CA VAL A 309 6.02 19.42 0.18
C VAL A 309 7.28 18.56 0.07
N PRO A 310 8.12 18.47 1.11
CA PRO A 310 9.21 17.50 1.15
C PRO A 310 8.67 16.09 0.86
N LEU A 311 9.23 15.44 -0.14
CA LEU A 311 8.73 14.15 -0.64
C LEU A 311 9.86 13.14 -0.71
N VAL A 312 9.70 12.03 -0.02
CA VAL A 312 10.59 10.87 -0.07
C VAL A 312 9.78 9.62 -0.44
N GLY A 313 10.44 8.61 -0.96
CA GLY A 313 9.77 7.36 -1.25
C GLY A 313 10.66 6.34 -1.95
N PHE A 314 10.07 5.19 -2.25
CA PHE A 314 10.77 4.12 -2.93
C PHE A 314 9.81 3.28 -3.78
N PHE A 315 10.41 2.53 -4.71
CA PHE A 315 9.68 1.52 -5.47
C PHE A 315 9.74 0.18 -4.73
N ALA A 316 8.58 -0.32 -4.35
CA ALA A 316 8.42 -1.57 -3.62
C ALA A 316 8.23 -2.77 -4.57
N GLY A 317 8.63 -3.95 -4.13
CA GLY A 317 8.28 -5.23 -4.76
C GLY A 317 6.81 -5.63 -4.53
N GLY A 318 6.16 -4.97 -3.58
CA GLY A 318 4.75 -5.00 -3.23
C GLY A 318 4.51 -3.94 -2.17
N GLU A 319 3.47 -3.14 -2.34
CA GLU A 319 3.07 -2.14 -1.35
C GLU A 319 2.40 -2.82 -0.16
N ILE A 320 2.65 -2.26 1.01
CA ILE A 320 2.01 -2.67 2.27
C ILE A 320 1.11 -1.52 2.71
N ALA A 321 -0.18 -1.81 2.81
CA ALA A 321 -1.20 -0.98 3.44
C ALA A 321 -2.16 -1.97 4.11
N HIS A 322 -1.85 -2.36 5.33
CA HIS A 322 -2.58 -3.36 6.07
C HIS A 322 -3.31 -2.71 7.23
N GLN A 323 -4.60 -2.97 7.31
CA GLN A 323 -5.44 -2.60 8.43
C GLN A 323 -6.08 -3.85 9.01
N GLU A 324 -5.90 -4.06 10.29
CA GLU A 324 -6.65 -5.06 11.03
C GLU A 324 -7.98 -4.46 11.47
N LEU A 325 -9.08 -5.14 11.18
CA LEU A 325 -10.44 -4.72 11.49
C LEU A 325 -10.86 -5.16 12.89
#